data_b02f5afa512f25e6300a05879b8f01e3
#
_entry.id   b02f5afa512f25e6300a05879b8f01e3
#
_cell.length_a   1.000
_cell.length_b   1.000
_cell.length_c   1.000
_cell.angle_alpha   90.00
_cell.angle_beta   90.00
_cell.angle_gamma   90.00
#
_symmetry.space_group_name_H-M   'P 1'
#
loop_
_entity.id
_entity.type
_entity.pdbx_description
1 polymer ?
#
loop_
_entity_poly.entity_id
_entity_poly.type
_entity_poly.pdbx_seq_one_letter_code
_entity_poly.pdbx_strand_id
1 'polypeptide(L)'
;RSHWAYSYIHDAVDRKLIQGYGDRRFHPEEPVSVQAFLSMVCRTDGLDDRQLQSGSNWADPAVAYGSYFGWFEPKELGVRTASISREFATQLLICAFYPEAVGLGEELTFRDQDAISPKRLPYVRAAAALGLIEGYEDGTFRPEQGLTRAAAAKLLSRCAARPSAVSGETVQVPVLMYHDVSYLGRGYSKTPEIFEQQMRELKDAGFHTVFFSQVIDYVEHGTPLPEKPIVITFDDGYATNYT
;
A
#
# COMPACT_ATOMS: atom_id res chain seq x y z
N ARG A 1 9.80 -25.26 13.57
CA ARG A 1 8.37 -25.54 13.89
C ARG A 1 7.98 -25.12 15.32
N SER A 2 8.90 -24.72 16.17
CA SER A 2 8.63 -24.31 17.57
C SER A 2 8.52 -22.79 17.78
N HIS A 3 8.83 -21.98 16.78
CA HIS A 3 8.76 -20.53 16.90
C HIS A 3 7.31 -20.04 16.85
N TRP A 4 6.92 -19.10 17.72
CA TRP A 4 5.54 -18.59 17.84
C TRP A 4 4.99 -18.02 16.53
N ALA A 5 5.86 -17.38 15.71
CA ALA A 5 5.47 -16.79 14.44
C ALA A 5 5.58 -17.73 13.23
N TYR A 6 5.78 -19.04 13.44
CA TYR A 6 6.04 -19.98 12.33
C TYR A 6 4.98 -19.93 11.24
N SER A 7 3.70 -19.95 11.59
CA SER A 7 2.59 -19.90 10.63
C SER A 7 2.55 -18.59 9.85
N TYR A 8 2.76 -17.47 10.53
CA TYR A 8 2.81 -16.15 9.90
C TYR A 8 4.01 -15.98 8.97
N ILE A 9 5.18 -16.50 9.38
CA ILE A 9 6.39 -16.49 8.54
C ILE A 9 6.16 -17.31 7.28
N HIS A 10 5.59 -18.52 7.42
CA HIS A 10 5.31 -19.39 6.29
C HIS A 10 4.33 -18.73 5.32
N ASP A 11 3.21 -18.21 5.80
CA ASP A 11 2.23 -17.48 5.00
C ASP A 11 2.85 -16.27 4.28
N ALA A 12 3.60 -15.43 4.99
CA ALA A 12 4.23 -14.24 4.41
C ALA A 12 5.30 -14.59 3.35
N VAL A 13 6.02 -15.70 3.53
CA VAL A 13 7.02 -16.18 2.54
C VAL A 13 6.33 -16.77 1.32
N ASP A 14 5.31 -17.61 1.50
CA ASP A 14 4.54 -18.23 0.41
C ASP A 14 3.88 -17.18 -0.48
N ARG A 15 3.35 -16.14 0.13
CA ARG A 15 2.78 -14.98 -0.57
C ARG A 15 3.83 -14.01 -1.12
N LYS A 16 5.12 -14.27 -0.92
CA LYS A 16 6.25 -13.43 -1.37
C LYS A 16 6.28 -12.01 -0.77
N LEU A 17 5.61 -11.79 0.34
CA LEU A 17 5.61 -10.52 1.07
C LEU A 17 6.96 -10.24 1.72
N ILE A 18 7.54 -11.29 2.32
CA ILE A 18 8.86 -11.27 2.94
C ILE A 18 9.71 -12.40 2.37
N GLN A 19 11.01 -12.16 2.21
CA GLN A 19 11.96 -13.18 1.79
C GLN A 19 12.93 -13.52 2.93
N GLY A 20 13.46 -14.74 2.90
CA GLY A 20 14.60 -15.13 3.71
C GLY A 20 15.91 -14.55 3.17
N TYR A 21 17.00 -14.85 3.85
CA TYR A 21 18.34 -14.41 3.46
C TYR A 21 19.05 -15.43 2.56
N GLY A 22 20.19 -15.04 2.02
CA GLY A 22 21.01 -15.92 1.16
C GLY A 22 21.55 -17.18 1.87
N ASP A 23 21.56 -17.21 3.19
CA ASP A 23 21.90 -18.37 4.02
C ASP A 23 20.73 -19.38 4.17
N ARG A 24 19.61 -19.14 3.47
CA ARG A 24 18.37 -19.94 3.52
C ARG A 24 17.67 -19.93 4.88
N ARG A 25 17.92 -18.90 5.70
CA ARG A 25 17.26 -18.70 7.00
C ARG A 25 16.38 -17.46 6.96
N PHE A 26 15.42 -17.41 7.87
CA PHE A 26 14.50 -16.27 7.99
C PHE A 26 14.96 -15.22 8.99
N HIS A 27 15.71 -15.61 10.01
CA HIS A 27 16.17 -14.74 11.12
C HIS A 27 15.04 -13.97 11.80
N PRO A 28 14.11 -14.66 12.48
CA PRO A 28 12.87 -14.07 12.99
C PRO A 28 13.07 -12.94 14.01
N GLU A 29 14.14 -12.99 14.78
CA GLU A 29 14.42 -12.00 15.85
C GLU A 29 15.24 -10.80 15.35
N GLU A 30 15.71 -10.80 14.11
CA GLU A 30 16.39 -9.65 13.58
C GLU A 30 15.46 -8.44 13.41
N PRO A 31 15.95 -7.22 13.70
CA PRO A 31 15.18 -6.01 13.49
C PRO A 31 14.96 -5.75 12.00
N VAL A 32 13.80 -5.16 11.69
CA VAL A 32 13.45 -4.72 10.32
C VAL A 32 13.80 -3.25 10.17
N SER A 33 14.52 -2.87 9.12
CA SER A 33 14.77 -1.46 8.82
C SER A 33 13.54 -0.77 8.23
N VAL A 34 13.48 0.58 8.36
CA VAL A 34 12.42 1.40 7.78
C VAL A 34 12.21 1.08 6.30
N GLN A 35 13.28 1.08 5.50
CA GLN A 35 13.20 0.81 4.06
C GLN A 35 12.77 -0.62 3.75
N ALA A 36 13.18 -1.60 4.55
CA ALA A 36 12.77 -2.99 4.35
C ALA A 36 11.28 -3.17 4.67
N PHE A 37 10.79 -2.53 5.72
CA PHE A 37 9.37 -2.61 6.07
C PHE A 37 8.48 -1.93 5.02
N LEU A 38 8.89 -0.77 4.50
CA LEU A 38 8.19 -0.12 3.37
C LEU A 38 8.06 -1.04 2.16
N SER A 39 9.15 -1.69 1.73
CA SER A 39 9.08 -2.65 0.63
C SER A 39 8.13 -3.83 0.93
N MET A 40 8.12 -4.31 2.17
CA MET A 40 7.19 -5.37 2.57
C MET A 40 5.73 -4.90 2.52
N VAL A 41 5.44 -3.68 2.98
CA VAL A 41 4.10 -3.07 2.90
C VAL A 41 3.67 -2.92 1.44
N CYS A 42 4.53 -2.37 0.58
CA CYS A 42 4.23 -2.25 -0.86
C CYS A 42 3.88 -3.59 -1.51
N ARG A 43 4.65 -4.65 -1.21
CA ARG A 43 4.35 -6.00 -1.74
C ARG A 43 3.03 -6.56 -1.22
N THR A 44 2.70 -6.26 0.02
CA THR A 44 1.42 -6.66 0.62
C THR A 44 0.25 -5.91 0.00
N ASP A 45 0.48 -4.67 -0.45
CA ASP A 45 -0.48 -3.83 -1.18
C ASP A 45 -0.53 -4.15 -2.69
N GLY A 46 0.26 -5.12 -3.16
CA GLY A 46 0.25 -5.61 -4.53
C GLY A 46 1.34 -5.07 -5.45
N LEU A 47 2.17 -4.11 -4.99
CA LEU A 47 3.31 -3.61 -5.76
C LEU A 47 4.53 -4.52 -5.61
N ASP A 48 4.98 -5.15 -6.68
CA ASP A 48 6.30 -5.82 -6.69
C ASP A 48 7.42 -4.80 -6.98
N ASP A 49 7.88 -4.13 -5.94
CA ASP A 49 8.94 -3.12 -5.99
C ASP A 49 10.28 -3.66 -6.54
N ARG A 50 10.47 -4.98 -6.53
CA ARG A 50 11.67 -5.65 -7.06
C ARG A 50 11.76 -5.61 -8.58
N GLN A 51 10.65 -5.41 -9.27
CA GLN A 51 10.58 -5.30 -10.72
C GLN A 51 10.77 -3.88 -11.23
N LEU A 52 10.79 -2.90 -10.31
CA LEU A 52 10.97 -1.50 -10.64
C LEU A 52 12.45 -1.13 -10.64
N GLN A 53 12.82 -0.20 -11.52
CA GLN A 53 14.17 0.37 -11.48
C GLN A 53 14.36 1.17 -10.20
N SER A 54 15.34 0.78 -9.40
CA SER A 54 15.77 1.57 -8.25
C SER A 54 16.70 2.70 -8.71
N GLY A 55 16.63 3.83 -7.99
CA GLY A 55 17.58 4.92 -8.14
C GLY A 55 18.94 4.58 -7.49
N SER A 56 19.36 5.39 -6.53
CA SER A 56 20.60 5.15 -5.77
C SER A 56 20.46 4.07 -4.68
N ASN A 57 19.21 3.75 -4.28
CA ASN A 57 18.91 2.78 -3.24
C ASN A 57 17.80 1.83 -3.74
N TRP A 58 17.96 0.54 -3.48
CA TRP A 58 17.02 -0.51 -3.87
C TRP A 58 15.58 -0.29 -3.37
N ALA A 59 15.41 0.44 -2.28
CA ALA A 59 14.10 0.75 -1.70
C ALA A 59 13.46 2.05 -2.24
N ASP A 60 14.13 2.76 -3.14
CA ASP A 60 13.59 4.01 -3.71
C ASP A 60 12.20 3.85 -4.32
N PRO A 61 11.86 2.74 -5.04
CA PRO A 61 10.51 2.54 -5.54
C PRO A 61 9.45 2.46 -4.43
N ALA A 62 9.75 1.75 -3.34
CA ALA A 62 8.82 1.65 -2.21
C ALA A 62 8.66 3.00 -1.47
N VAL A 63 9.74 3.77 -1.36
CA VAL A 63 9.69 5.12 -0.79
C VAL A 63 8.85 6.05 -1.66
N ALA A 64 9.04 6.03 -2.97
CA ALA A 64 8.25 6.83 -3.89
C ALA A 64 6.77 6.46 -3.84
N TYR A 65 6.45 5.17 -3.80
CA TYR A 65 5.09 4.66 -3.71
C TYR A 65 4.41 5.12 -2.42
N GLY A 66 4.99 4.86 -1.26
CA GLY A 66 4.40 5.28 0.01
C GLY A 66 4.30 6.80 0.18
N SER A 67 5.23 7.56 -0.41
CA SER A 67 5.16 9.02 -0.44
C SER A 67 4.02 9.52 -1.34
N TYR A 68 3.83 8.90 -2.50
CA TYR A 68 2.74 9.24 -3.43
C TYR A 68 1.36 9.04 -2.79
N PHE A 69 1.19 7.95 -2.05
CA PHE A 69 -0.06 7.68 -1.33
C PHE A 69 -0.17 8.36 0.05
N GLY A 70 0.82 9.17 0.43
CA GLY A 70 0.77 9.96 1.66
C GLY A 70 0.89 9.13 2.94
N TRP A 71 1.50 7.95 2.91
CA TRP A 71 1.68 7.10 4.10
C TRP A 71 2.57 7.72 5.16
N PHE A 72 3.45 8.64 4.76
CA PHE A 72 4.38 9.38 5.61
C PHE A 72 4.84 10.68 4.93
N GLU A 73 5.33 11.60 5.72
CA GLU A 73 6.06 12.76 5.19
C GLU A 73 7.54 12.39 5.01
N PRO A 74 8.24 12.88 3.96
CA PRO A 74 9.65 12.51 3.68
C PRO A 74 10.58 12.68 4.90
N LYS A 75 10.35 13.69 5.75
CA LYS A 75 11.13 13.93 6.98
C LYS A 75 10.97 12.83 8.05
N GLU A 76 9.91 12.02 7.98
CA GLU A 76 9.63 10.95 8.95
C GLU A 76 10.46 9.69 8.71
N LEU A 77 11.00 9.52 7.51
CA LEU A 77 11.81 8.35 7.16
C LEU A 77 13.12 8.28 7.96
N GLY A 78 13.67 9.43 8.35
CA GLY A 78 14.94 9.49 9.08
C GLY A 78 16.04 8.68 8.40
N VAL A 79 16.76 7.87 9.18
CA VAL A 79 17.76 6.94 8.67
C VAL A 79 17.07 5.67 8.19
N ARG A 80 16.92 5.51 6.86
CA ARG A 80 16.17 4.40 6.25
C ARG A 80 16.68 3.01 6.62
N THR A 81 17.95 2.89 6.99
CA THR A 81 18.57 1.62 7.43
C THR A 81 18.41 1.36 8.93
N ALA A 82 17.92 2.33 9.70
CA ALA A 82 17.62 2.13 11.11
C ALA A 82 16.40 1.21 11.30
N SER A 83 16.31 0.56 12.45
CA SER A 83 15.15 -0.26 12.82
C SER A 83 13.88 0.59 12.85
N ILE A 84 12.82 0.11 12.24
CA ILE A 84 11.52 0.78 12.29
C ILE A 84 10.88 0.61 13.67
N SER A 85 10.36 1.70 14.25
CA SER A 85 9.62 1.63 15.50
C SER A 85 8.23 1.03 15.31
N ARG A 86 7.68 0.44 16.40
CA ARG A 86 6.34 -0.18 16.34
C ARG A 86 5.25 0.85 16.01
N GLU A 87 5.33 2.07 16.55
CA GLU A 87 4.34 3.10 16.24
C GLU A 87 4.41 3.55 14.76
N PHE A 88 5.63 3.67 14.19
CA PHE A 88 5.77 4.06 12.79
C PHE A 88 5.34 2.93 11.84
N ALA A 89 5.68 1.70 12.16
CA ALA A 89 5.19 0.54 11.42
C ALA A 89 3.64 0.49 11.43
N THR A 90 3.03 0.78 12.57
CA THR A 90 1.56 0.84 12.71
C THR A 90 0.95 1.93 11.83
N GLN A 91 1.54 3.14 11.80
CA GLN A 91 1.10 4.21 10.89
C GLN A 91 1.11 3.72 9.43
N LEU A 92 2.22 3.14 8.97
CA LEU A 92 2.34 2.66 7.59
C LEU A 92 1.27 1.62 7.23
N LEU A 93 0.99 0.68 8.14
CA LEU A 93 -0.04 -0.34 7.92
C LEU A 93 -1.45 0.26 7.83
N ILE A 94 -1.78 1.20 8.72
CA ILE A 94 -3.10 1.84 8.69
C ILE A 94 -3.24 2.69 7.44
N CYS A 95 -2.24 3.49 7.08
CA CYS A 95 -2.30 4.31 5.86
C CYS A 95 -2.41 3.47 4.59
N ALA A 96 -1.73 2.31 4.54
CA ALA A 96 -1.74 1.46 3.35
C ALA A 96 -3.01 0.62 3.24
N PHE A 97 -3.53 0.07 4.35
CA PHE A 97 -4.57 -0.96 4.27
C PHE A 97 -5.92 -0.56 4.88
N TYR A 98 -5.95 0.47 5.72
CA TYR A 98 -7.14 0.87 6.48
C TYR A 98 -7.21 2.39 6.65
N PRO A 99 -7.01 3.20 5.57
CA PRO A 99 -6.98 4.66 5.68
C PRO A 99 -8.29 5.23 6.25
N GLU A 100 -9.41 4.55 5.99
CA GLU A 100 -10.73 4.89 6.50
C GLU A 100 -10.88 4.68 8.01
N ALA A 101 -10.01 3.88 8.61
CA ALA A 101 -10.03 3.61 10.04
C ALA A 101 -9.35 4.70 10.88
N VAL A 102 -8.66 5.65 10.25
CA VAL A 102 -8.04 6.77 10.95
C VAL A 102 -9.13 7.61 11.63
N GLY A 103 -9.03 7.73 12.95
CA GLY A 103 -10.07 8.38 13.77
C GLY A 103 -11.06 7.41 14.40
N LEU A 104 -11.03 6.12 14.05
CA LEU A 104 -11.71 5.08 14.78
C LEU A 104 -10.92 4.69 16.04
N GLY A 105 -11.62 4.15 17.00
CA GLY A 105 -11.02 3.62 18.23
C GLY A 105 -11.23 4.54 19.43
N GLU A 106 -11.40 3.88 20.56
CA GLU A 106 -11.55 4.50 21.89
C GLU A 106 -10.18 4.81 22.50
N GLU A 107 -10.18 5.24 23.76
CA GLU A 107 -8.92 5.39 24.51
C GLU A 107 -8.16 4.06 24.60
N LEU A 108 -6.85 4.15 24.38
CA LEU A 108 -5.98 3.00 24.53
C LEU A 108 -5.86 2.60 26.01
N THR A 109 -5.73 1.30 26.24
CA THR A 109 -5.52 0.76 27.59
C THR A 109 -4.06 0.43 27.90
N PHE A 110 -3.13 0.79 27.00
CA PHE A 110 -1.70 0.54 27.20
C PHE A 110 -1.13 1.43 28.31
N ARG A 111 -0.35 0.82 29.20
CA ARG A 111 0.26 1.54 30.35
C ARG A 111 1.21 2.64 29.92
N ASP A 112 1.78 2.53 28.73
CA ASP A 112 2.74 3.47 28.14
C ASP A 112 2.13 4.28 26.98
N GLN A 113 0.82 4.45 26.95
CA GLN A 113 0.15 5.20 25.87
C GLN A 113 0.65 6.63 25.72
N ASP A 114 1.06 7.27 26.83
CA ASP A 114 1.60 8.63 26.83
C ASP A 114 2.97 8.73 26.14
N ALA A 115 3.66 7.61 25.94
CA ALA A 115 4.90 7.55 25.18
C ALA A 115 4.66 7.47 23.65
N ILE A 116 3.42 7.23 23.20
CA ILE A 116 3.07 7.23 21.78
C ILE A 116 3.13 8.66 21.26
N SER A 117 3.83 8.87 20.14
CA SER A 117 3.88 10.18 19.48
C SER A 117 2.46 10.69 19.19
N PRO A 118 2.12 11.95 19.53
CA PRO A 118 0.79 12.51 19.26
C PRO A 118 0.38 12.38 17.79
N LYS A 119 1.34 12.49 16.87
CA LYS A 119 1.09 12.32 15.44
C LYS A 119 0.65 10.89 15.09
N ARG A 120 1.16 9.89 15.81
CA ARG A 120 0.91 8.46 15.52
C ARG A 120 -0.22 7.86 16.36
N LEU A 121 -0.65 8.55 17.38
CA LEU A 121 -1.73 8.10 18.28
C LEU A 121 -3.02 7.71 17.52
N PRO A 122 -3.50 8.45 16.50
CA PRO A 122 -4.70 8.08 15.74
C PRO A 122 -4.55 6.72 15.03
N TYR A 123 -3.36 6.43 14.50
CA TYR A 123 -3.08 5.17 13.81
C TYR A 123 -2.98 3.99 14.78
N VAL A 124 -2.39 4.21 15.96
CA VAL A 124 -2.30 3.18 17.00
C VAL A 124 -3.69 2.84 17.55
N ARG A 125 -4.56 3.85 17.75
CA ARG A 125 -5.97 3.64 18.13
C ARG A 125 -6.72 2.82 17.09
N ALA A 126 -6.64 3.21 15.83
CA ALA A 126 -7.26 2.49 14.73
C ALA A 126 -6.77 1.03 14.65
N ALA A 127 -5.46 0.81 14.76
CA ALA A 127 -4.90 -0.54 14.71
C ALA A 127 -5.32 -1.41 15.90
N ALA A 128 -5.47 -0.83 17.08
CA ALA A 128 -5.98 -1.52 18.25
C ALA A 128 -7.47 -1.88 18.09
N ALA A 129 -8.28 -0.95 17.62
CA ALA A 129 -9.71 -1.18 17.34
C ALA A 129 -9.94 -2.27 16.30
N LEU A 130 -9.07 -2.35 15.29
CA LEU A 130 -9.10 -3.40 14.25
C LEU A 130 -8.50 -4.74 14.73
N GLY A 131 -7.96 -4.80 15.95
CA GLY A 131 -7.28 -6.00 16.45
C GLY A 131 -5.99 -6.35 15.71
N LEU A 132 -5.42 -5.42 14.95
CA LEU A 132 -4.16 -5.61 14.21
C LEU A 132 -2.95 -5.65 15.16
N ILE A 133 -3.00 -4.82 16.19
CA ILE A 133 -1.98 -4.76 17.24
C ILE A 133 -2.56 -5.18 18.59
N GLU A 134 -1.71 -5.79 19.38
CA GLU A 134 -1.96 -6.17 20.77
C GLU A 134 -0.81 -5.63 21.61
N GLY A 135 -1.09 -5.31 22.89
CA GLY A 135 -0.04 -5.00 23.85
C GLY A 135 0.78 -6.24 24.22
N TYR A 136 1.84 -6.03 24.94
CA TYR A 136 2.60 -7.07 25.60
C TYR A 136 1.87 -7.57 26.87
N GLU A 137 2.26 -8.70 27.40
CA GLU A 137 1.68 -9.30 28.63
C GLU A 137 1.73 -8.35 29.82
N ASP A 138 2.72 -7.43 29.85
CA ASP A 138 2.84 -6.39 30.88
C ASP A 138 1.90 -5.19 30.67
N GLY A 139 1.06 -5.23 29.66
CA GLY A 139 0.12 -4.18 29.31
C GLY A 139 0.73 -2.98 28.57
N THR A 140 1.97 -3.07 28.08
CA THR A 140 2.63 -1.99 27.32
C THR A 140 2.48 -2.19 25.81
N PHE A 141 2.56 -1.10 25.03
CA PHE A 141 2.64 -1.12 23.56
C PHE A 141 4.08 -1.03 23.06
N ARG A 142 4.93 -0.31 23.79
CA ARG A 142 6.34 -0.05 23.47
C ARG A 142 6.53 0.63 22.12
N PRO A 143 6.05 1.88 21.96
CA PRO A 143 5.98 2.58 20.68
C PRO A 143 7.32 2.70 19.95
N GLU A 144 8.40 3.00 20.67
CA GLU A 144 9.75 3.19 20.12
C GLU A 144 10.52 1.87 19.92
N GLN A 145 10.00 0.74 20.39
CA GLN A 145 10.68 -0.53 20.22
C GLN A 145 10.79 -0.91 18.75
N GLY A 146 11.97 -1.33 18.32
CA GLY A 146 12.21 -1.84 16.98
C GLY A 146 11.36 -3.08 16.68
N LEU A 147 10.80 -3.13 15.46
CA LEU A 147 10.01 -4.27 15.01
C LEU A 147 10.93 -5.41 14.56
N THR A 148 10.68 -6.63 15.01
CA THR A 148 11.38 -7.81 14.51
C THR A 148 10.77 -8.34 13.21
N ARG A 149 11.52 -9.13 12.46
CA ARG A 149 11.03 -9.78 11.23
C ARG A 149 9.85 -10.72 11.50
N ALA A 150 9.83 -11.40 12.65
CA ALA A 150 8.70 -12.22 13.07
C ALA A 150 7.43 -11.39 13.32
N ALA A 151 7.58 -10.25 13.99
CA ALA A 151 6.47 -9.33 14.23
C ALA A 151 5.97 -8.70 12.92
N ALA A 152 6.88 -8.32 12.01
CA ALA A 152 6.51 -7.84 10.68
C ALA A 152 5.71 -8.90 9.90
N ALA A 153 6.17 -10.15 9.89
CA ALA A 153 5.45 -11.26 9.25
C ALA A 153 4.03 -11.43 9.79
N LYS A 154 3.84 -11.38 11.12
CA LYS A 154 2.51 -11.44 11.75
C LYS A 154 1.60 -10.30 11.27
N LEU A 155 2.09 -9.08 11.27
CA LEU A 155 1.31 -7.90 10.89
C LEU A 155 0.92 -7.93 9.40
N LEU A 156 1.88 -8.19 8.53
CA LEU A 156 1.65 -8.23 7.08
C LEU A 156 0.75 -9.39 6.67
N SER A 157 0.91 -10.57 7.28
CA SER A 157 0.03 -11.71 7.06
C SER A 157 -1.43 -11.38 7.46
N ARG A 158 -1.63 -10.68 8.56
CA ARG A 158 -2.97 -10.20 8.98
C ARG A 158 -3.56 -9.18 8.00
N CYS A 159 -2.75 -8.24 7.52
CA CYS A 159 -3.20 -7.27 6.51
C CYS A 159 -3.52 -7.95 5.17
N ALA A 160 -2.69 -8.90 4.73
CA ALA A 160 -2.90 -9.66 3.50
C ALA A 160 -4.08 -10.65 3.58
N ALA A 161 -4.47 -11.06 4.78
CA ALA A 161 -5.65 -11.90 5.02
C ALA A 161 -6.97 -11.11 5.01
N ARG A 162 -6.91 -9.79 4.75
CA ARG A 162 -8.09 -8.98 4.52
C ARG A 162 -9.00 -9.71 3.51
N PRO A 163 -10.28 -9.98 3.82
CA PRO A 163 -11.16 -10.49 2.79
C PRO A 163 -11.15 -9.47 1.66
N SER A 164 -10.72 -9.85 0.48
CA SER A 164 -11.11 -9.12 -0.72
C SER A 164 -12.63 -9.02 -0.63
N ALA A 165 -13.18 -7.83 -0.60
CA ALA A 165 -14.63 -7.64 -0.60
C ALA A 165 -15.27 -8.27 -1.85
N VAL A 166 -14.42 -8.73 -2.76
CA VAL A 166 -14.79 -9.34 -4.03
C VAL A 166 -14.50 -10.83 -3.97
N SER A 167 -15.56 -11.61 -3.91
CA SER A 167 -15.53 -13.07 -4.07
C SER A 167 -14.98 -13.45 -5.45
N GLY A 168 -13.69 -13.79 -5.52
CA GLY A 168 -13.18 -14.75 -6.50
C GLY A 168 -13.05 -14.36 -7.97
N GLU A 169 -13.63 -13.27 -8.47
CA GLU A 169 -13.44 -12.85 -9.85
C GLU A 169 -12.41 -11.73 -9.94
N THR A 170 -11.31 -12.00 -10.62
CA THR A 170 -10.31 -10.97 -10.95
C THR A 170 -10.85 -10.16 -12.13
N VAL A 171 -11.25 -8.92 -11.88
CA VAL A 171 -11.60 -7.98 -12.95
C VAL A 171 -10.34 -7.22 -13.35
N GLN A 172 -9.99 -7.30 -14.63
CA GLN A 172 -8.92 -6.48 -15.20
C GLN A 172 -9.50 -5.13 -15.62
N VAL A 173 -8.97 -4.06 -15.08
CA VAL A 173 -9.33 -2.69 -15.44
C VAL A 173 -8.11 -2.03 -16.09
N PRO A 174 -8.01 -2.02 -17.43
CA PRO A 174 -6.96 -1.29 -18.12
C PRO A 174 -7.01 0.20 -17.79
N VAL A 175 -5.84 0.83 -17.71
CA VAL A 175 -5.72 2.28 -17.56
C VAL A 175 -4.99 2.82 -18.79
N LEU A 176 -5.65 3.67 -19.55
CA LEU A 176 -5.04 4.40 -20.66
C LEU A 176 -4.66 5.80 -20.20
N MET A 177 -3.39 6.13 -20.36
CA MET A 177 -2.83 7.41 -19.97
C MET A 177 -2.62 8.29 -21.20
N TYR A 178 -3.26 9.44 -21.24
CA TYR A 178 -3.01 10.53 -22.19
C TYR A 178 -2.37 11.69 -21.45
N HIS A 179 -1.69 12.58 -22.18
CA HIS A 179 -1.10 13.80 -21.63
C HIS A 179 -1.77 15.01 -22.27
N ASP A 180 -1.69 15.14 -23.59
CA ASP A 180 -2.11 16.32 -24.31
C ASP A 180 -2.91 15.91 -25.56
N VAL A 181 -4.13 16.41 -25.67
CA VAL A 181 -4.95 16.26 -26.88
C VAL A 181 -4.95 17.58 -27.60
N SER A 182 -4.01 17.76 -28.54
CA SER A 182 -3.81 19.01 -29.27
C SER A 182 -3.05 18.81 -30.57
N TYR A 183 -3.03 19.83 -31.39
CA TYR A 183 -2.23 19.89 -32.60
C TYR A 183 -0.77 20.36 -32.38
N LEU A 184 -0.31 20.45 -31.12
CA LEU A 184 1.01 21.02 -30.78
C LEU A 184 2.20 20.14 -31.20
N GLY A 185 1.95 18.86 -31.59
CA GLY A 185 2.97 17.97 -32.16
C GLY A 185 4.07 17.55 -31.15
N ARG A 186 3.81 17.61 -29.87
CA ARG A 186 4.71 17.06 -28.84
C ARG A 186 4.71 15.53 -28.93
N GLY A 187 5.81 14.86 -28.58
CA GLY A 187 5.95 13.40 -28.74
C GLY A 187 4.89 12.57 -28.06
N TYR A 188 4.21 13.12 -27.05
CA TYR A 188 3.13 12.50 -26.27
C TYR A 188 1.74 13.09 -26.59
N SER A 189 1.65 14.13 -27.46
CA SER A 189 0.37 14.70 -27.90
C SER A 189 -0.33 13.79 -28.90
N LYS A 190 -1.65 13.72 -28.82
CA LYS A 190 -2.54 13.14 -29.83
C LYS A 190 -3.39 14.25 -30.42
N THR A 191 -3.60 14.22 -31.75
CA THR A 191 -4.57 15.17 -32.32
C THR A 191 -6.00 14.78 -31.87
N PRO A 192 -6.94 15.74 -31.83
CA PRO A 192 -8.32 15.44 -31.48
C PRO A 192 -8.93 14.32 -32.32
N GLU A 193 -8.61 14.26 -33.62
CA GLU A 193 -9.14 13.22 -34.52
C GLU A 193 -8.61 11.82 -34.16
N ILE A 194 -7.32 11.72 -33.83
CA ILE A 194 -6.72 10.44 -33.40
C ILE A 194 -7.33 10.03 -32.06
N PHE A 195 -7.48 10.96 -31.14
CA PHE A 195 -8.12 10.69 -29.86
C PHE A 195 -9.57 10.23 -30.04
N GLU A 196 -10.37 10.94 -30.86
CA GLU A 196 -11.75 10.57 -31.15
C GLU A 196 -11.82 9.18 -31.79
N GLN A 197 -10.94 8.87 -32.75
CA GLN A 197 -10.87 7.54 -33.36
C GLN A 197 -10.61 6.45 -32.32
N GLN A 198 -9.63 6.66 -31.43
CA GLN A 198 -9.31 5.69 -30.38
C GLN A 198 -10.49 5.50 -29.41
N MET A 199 -11.20 6.57 -29.04
CA MET A 199 -12.40 6.48 -28.22
C MET A 199 -13.53 5.70 -28.91
N ARG A 200 -13.71 5.86 -30.22
CA ARG A 200 -14.67 5.08 -31.01
C ARG A 200 -14.28 3.60 -31.05
N GLU A 201 -13.01 3.30 -31.30
CA GLU A 201 -12.49 1.93 -31.31
C GLU A 201 -12.69 1.22 -29.98
N LEU A 202 -12.44 1.90 -28.84
CA LEU A 202 -12.71 1.37 -27.51
C LEU A 202 -14.21 1.09 -27.29
N LYS A 203 -15.05 2.05 -27.68
CA LYS A 203 -16.51 1.89 -27.59
C LYS A 203 -17.02 0.72 -28.44
N ASP A 204 -16.53 0.60 -29.67
CA ASP A 204 -16.93 -0.46 -30.60
C ASP A 204 -16.42 -1.83 -30.13
N ALA A 205 -15.29 -1.87 -29.41
CA ALA A 205 -14.78 -3.05 -28.74
C ALA A 205 -15.54 -3.40 -27.44
N GLY A 206 -16.52 -2.58 -27.07
CA GLY A 206 -17.38 -2.80 -25.91
C GLY A 206 -16.77 -2.38 -24.56
N PHE A 207 -15.74 -1.53 -24.56
CA PHE A 207 -15.23 -0.97 -23.31
C PHE A 207 -16.16 0.12 -22.75
N HIS A 208 -16.24 0.16 -21.42
CA HIS A 208 -17.00 1.16 -20.67
C HIS A 208 -16.05 1.96 -19.78
N THR A 209 -16.01 3.27 -19.96
CA THR A 209 -15.18 4.13 -19.11
C THR A 209 -15.74 4.20 -17.70
N VAL A 210 -14.85 4.05 -16.73
CA VAL A 210 -15.17 4.15 -15.30
C VAL A 210 -14.19 5.11 -14.63
N PHE A 211 -14.62 5.72 -13.54
CA PHE A 211 -13.76 6.52 -12.67
C PHE A 211 -13.02 5.62 -11.67
N PHE A 212 -11.87 6.06 -11.19
CA PHE A 212 -11.16 5.38 -10.11
C PHE A 212 -12.03 5.17 -8.85
N SER A 213 -12.91 6.12 -8.53
CA SER A 213 -13.87 5.95 -7.43
C SER A 213 -14.77 4.73 -7.59
N GLN A 214 -15.21 4.42 -8.81
CA GLN A 214 -16.00 3.22 -9.08
C GLN A 214 -15.18 1.94 -8.96
N VAL A 215 -13.89 1.98 -9.34
CA VAL A 215 -12.97 0.86 -9.14
C VAL A 215 -12.72 0.63 -7.65
N ILE A 216 -12.58 1.71 -6.88
CA ILE A 216 -12.45 1.65 -5.42
C ILE A 216 -13.71 1.05 -4.80
N ASP A 217 -14.90 1.54 -5.18
CA ASP A 217 -16.19 1.01 -4.71
C ASP A 217 -16.36 -0.48 -5.01
N TYR A 218 -15.87 -0.93 -6.17
CA TYR A 218 -15.86 -2.35 -6.51
C TYR A 218 -14.96 -3.14 -5.55
N VAL A 219 -13.76 -2.65 -5.26
CA VAL A 219 -12.78 -3.32 -4.39
C VAL A 219 -13.23 -3.30 -2.93
N GLU A 220 -13.78 -2.18 -2.45
CA GLU A 220 -14.12 -1.99 -1.04
C GLU A 220 -15.51 -2.49 -0.68
N HIS A 221 -16.48 -2.32 -1.57
CA HIS A 221 -17.89 -2.56 -1.28
C HIS A 221 -18.51 -3.64 -2.18
N GLY A 222 -17.78 -4.15 -3.19
CA GLY A 222 -18.31 -5.12 -4.14
C GLY A 222 -19.33 -4.55 -5.12
N THR A 223 -19.38 -3.22 -5.28
CA THR A 223 -20.27 -2.56 -6.26
C THR A 223 -19.89 -2.99 -7.67
N PRO A 224 -20.77 -3.63 -8.45
CA PRO A 224 -20.38 -4.17 -9.74
C PRO A 224 -19.87 -3.11 -10.72
N LEU A 225 -18.77 -3.40 -11.39
CA LEU A 225 -18.30 -2.65 -12.54
C LEU A 225 -19.06 -3.10 -13.82
N PRO A 226 -19.18 -2.23 -14.83
CA PRO A 226 -19.69 -2.65 -16.14
C PRO A 226 -18.80 -3.69 -16.77
N GLU A 227 -19.28 -4.38 -17.79
CA GLU A 227 -18.47 -5.27 -18.61
C GLU A 227 -17.33 -4.48 -19.27
N LYS A 228 -16.13 -5.09 -19.37
CA LYS A 228 -14.93 -4.47 -19.94
C LYS A 228 -14.68 -3.04 -19.44
N PRO A 229 -14.51 -2.83 -18.12
CA PRO A 229 -14.24 -1.52 -17.58
C PRO A 229 -12.87 -1.01 -18.01
N ILE A 230 -12.75 0.30 -18.25
CA ILE A 230 -11.48 0.96 -18.59
C ILE A 230 -11.43 2.34 -17.94
N VAL A 231 -10.26 2.71 -17.40
CA VAL A 231 -10.00 4.06 -16.89
C VAL A 231 -9.18 4.83 -17.93
N ILE A 232 -9.53 6.09 -18.16
CA ILE A 232 -8.77 7.00 -19.02
C ILE A 232 -8.30 8.17 -18.16
N THR A 233 -7.00 8.43 -18.16
CA THR A 233 -6.38 9.56 -17.44
C THR A 233 -5.76 10.53 -18.39
N PHE A 234 -5.70 11.80 -17.95
CA PHE A 234 -4.99 12.89 -18.62
C PHE A 234 -4.00 13.49 -17.63
N ASP A 235 -2.74 13.21 -17.84
CA ASP A 235 -1.68 13.64 -16.93
C ASP A 235 -1.21 15.07 -17.27
N ASP A 236 -0.45 15.68 -16.37
CA ASP A 236 0.15 17.03 -16.49
C ASP A 236 -0.83 18.22 -16.56
N GLY A 237 -2.15 18.00 -16.52
CA GLY A 237 -3.16 19.07 -16.43
C GLY A 237 -3.14 20.09 -17.55
N TYR A 238 -2.82 19.68 -18.78
CA TYR A 238 -2.83 20.58 -19.95
C TYR A 238 -4.21 21.20 -20.16
N ALA A 239 -4.24 22.52 -20.35
CA ALA A 239 -5.48 23.27 -20.60
C ALA A 239 -6.23 22.79 -21.86
N THR A 240 -5.52 22.27 -22.85
CA THR A 240 -6.05 21.70 -24.08
C THR A 240 -6.96 20.48 -23.88
N ASN A 241 -6.89 19.86 -22.72
CA ASN A 241 -7.76 18.73 -22.37
C ASN A 241 -9.16 19.18 -21.86
N TYR A 242 -9.37 20.49 -21.69
CA TYR A 242 -10.61 21.07 -21.13
C TYR A 242 -11.41 21.91 -22.14
N THR A 243 -10.99 22.01 -23.37
CA THR A 243 -11.60 22.88 -24.41
C THR A 243 -12.29 22.08 -25.50
#